data_b52fe15d58730afed80110ad3706113a
#
_entry.id   b52fe15d58730afed80110ad3706113a
#
_cell.length_a   1.000
_cell.length_b   1.000
_cell.length_c   1.000
_cell.angle_alpha   90.00
_cell.angle_beta   90.00
_cell.angle_gamma   90.00
#
_symmetry.space_group_name_H-M   'P 1'
#
loop_
_entity.id
_entity.type
_entity.pdbx_description
1 polymer ?
#
loop_
_entity_poly.entity_id
_entity_poly.type
_entity_poly.pdbx_seq_one_letter_code
_entity_poly.pdbx_strand_id
1 'polypeptide(L)'
;GAGRCDLLPAGGDVVDVIAMRDGVYFLRQCGITRLTGYADVYNFKLDDVPFGMGKIVSHAAVIGDCAYFFTESGLCRFDGSSAGRAEGADDGEIDLTQPMRVERAWGTALAASVTLTDGSAALYLYEPAFGRGRFVRRAFVQFSAADSVVLMRAGKAYRLTGRALPEGGSCSCTAEFSLSALGDGEKRLEAVYLSGAGSVRVEAFGPDGVRRACEGEAGGWLDLAAGVRGETVTVRISSDDEEICVREIALRIRREGRV
;
A
#
# COMPACT_ATOMS: atom_id res chain seq x y z
N GLY A 1 -23.04 40.22 6.70
CA GLY A 1 -22.91 39.36 7.88
C GLY A 1 -22.22 38.05 7.51
N ALA A 2 -21.24 37.64 8.30
CA ALA A 2 -20.61 36.33 8.08
C ALA A 2 -21.65 35.24 8.36
N GLY A 3 -21.93 34.38 7.38
CA GLY A 3 -22.77 33.21 7.59
C GLY A 3 -22.07 32.23 8.51
N ARG A 4 -22.77 31.62 9.43
CA ARG A 4 -22.31 30.56 10.32
C ARG A 4 -23.06 29.28 9.96
N CYS A 5 -22.32 28.22 9.64
CA CYS A 5 -22.88 26.88 9.53
C CYS A 5 -22.36 26.05 10.71
N ASP A 6 -23.27 25.44 11.45
CA ASP A 6 -22.91 24.56 12.56
C ASP A 6 -23.02 23.09 12.09
N LEU A 7 -21.94 22.34 12.24
CA LEU A 7 -21.93 20.89 12.00
C LEU A 7 -22.74 20.17 13.08
N LEU A 8 -23.51 19.18 12.68
CA LEU A 8 -24.30 18.36 13.60
C LEU A 8 -23.38 17.62 14.60
N PRO A 9 -23.69 17.57 15.90
CA PRO A 9 -22.84 16.93 16.91
C PRO A 9 -22.59 15.42 16.65
N ALA A 10 -23.54 14.75 16.01
CA ALA A 10 -23.54 13.27 15.85
C ALA A 10 -22.29 12.69 15.16
N GLY A 11 -21.56 13.48 14.36
CA GLY A 11 -20.35 13.00 13.67
C GLY A 11 -19.06 13.13 14.48
N GLY A 12 -19.08 13.71 15.68
CA GLY A 12 -17.88 13.99 16.48
C GLY A 12 -17.08 15.19 15.97
N ASP A 13 -15.86 15.35 16.50
CA ASP A 13 -14.96 16.43 16.13
C ASP A 13 -14.46 16.32 14.68
N VAL A 14 -14.10 17.46 14.10
CA VAL A 14 -13.48 17.51 12.77
C VAL A 14 -12.04 17.04 12.90
N VAL A 15 -11.69 16.01 12.15
CA VAL A 15 -10.33 15.43 12.06
C VAL A 15 -9.55 16.12 10.95
N ASP A 16 -10.22 16.38 9.81
CA ASP A 16 -9.59 17.03 8.66
C ASP A 16 -10.63 17.74 7.78
N VAL A 17 -10.15 18.65 6.94
CA VAL A 17 -10.96 19.34 5.92
C VAL A 17 -10.26 19.19 4.57
N ILE A 18 -10.92 18.52 3.64
CA ILE A 18 -10.38 18.27 2.32
C ILE A 18 -11.22 18.90 1.21
N ALA A 19 -10.55 19.35 0.17
CA ALA A 19 -11.20 19.79 -1.06
C ALA A 19 -11.09 18.70 -2.11
N MET A 20 -12.22 18.31 -2.68
CA MET A 20 -12.32 17.41 -3.84
C MET A 20 -13.02 18.13 -4.98
N ARG A 21 -13.08 17.49 -6.15
CA ARG A 21 -13.62 18.10 -7.38
C ARG A 21 -15.02 18.72 -7.22
N ASP A 22 -15.85 18.13 -6.37
CA ASP A 22 -17.29 18.42 -6.29
C ASP A 22 -17.70 19.08 -4.95
N GLY A 23 -16.73 19.46 -4.10
CA GLY A 23 -17.02 20.14 -2.85
C GLY A 23 -15.90 20.10 -1.83
N VAL A 24 -16.18 20.67 -0.67
CA VAL A 24 -15.33 20.59 0.52
C VAL A 24 -15.95 19.58 1.48
N TYR A 25 -15.12 18.70 2.03
CA TYR A 25 -15.55 17.66 2.93
C TYR A 25 -14.89 17.82 4.30
N PHE A 26 -15.70 17.77 5.33
CA PHE A 26 -15.26 17.70 6.71
C PHE A 26 -15.21 16.24 7.11
N LEU A 27 -14.02 15.71 7.28
CA LEU A 27 -13.81 14.38 7.86
C LEU A 27 -13.96 14.51 9.37
N ARG A 28 -14.91 13.83 9.93
CA ARG A 28 -15.24 13.87 11.36
C ARG A 28 -14.92 12.52 11.99
N GLN A 29 -14.82 12.46 13.30
CA GLN A 29 -14.48 11.20 13.98
C GLN A 29 -15.35 10.02 13.53
N CYS A 30 -16.66 10.22 13.37
CA CYS A 30 -17.61 9.15 13.03
C CYS A 30 -18.49 9.50 11.82
N GLY A 31 -17.99 10.32 10.88
CA GLY A 31 -18.81 10.72 9.73
C GLY A 31 -18.07 11.63 8.76
N ILE A 32 -18.69 11.87 7.64
CA ILE A 32 -18.23 12.81 6.62
C ILE A 32 -19.37 13.76 6.30
N THR A 33 -19.09 15.06 6.37
CA THR A 33 -20.06 16.10 5.99
C THR A 33 -19.53 16.85 4.78
N ARG A 34 -20.33 16.94 3.74
CA ARG A 34 -20.02 17.67 2.51
C ARG A 34 -20.58 19.08 2.56
N LEU A 35 -19.74 20.06 2.24
CA LEU A 35 -20.16 21.42 1.98
C LEU A 35 -20.19 21.65 0.46
N THR A 36 -21.36 22.00 -0.04
CA THR A 36 -21.56 22.43 -1.43
C THR A 36 -22.11 23.86 -1.44
N GLY A 37 -21.95 24.53 -2.57
CA GLY A 37 -22.46 25.89 -2.76
C GLY A 37 -21.50 26.73 -3.58
N TYR A 38 -21.99 27.88 -4.05
CA TYR A 38 -21.23 28.84 -4.85
C TYR A 38 -21.78 30.25 -4.69
N ALA A 39 -20.91 31.21 -4.86
CA ALA A 39 -21.16 32.64 -5.02
C ALA A 39 -21.84 33.39 -3.86
N ASP A 40 -22.77 32.79 -3.13
CA ASP A 40 -23.50 33.45 -2.05
C ASP A 40 -23.59 32.52 -0.83
N VAL A 41 -23.46 33.09 0.36
CA VAL A 41 -23.56 32.36 1.63
C VAL A 41 -24.90 31.64 1.84
N TYR A 42 -25.95 32.07 1.17
CA TYR A 42 -27.27 31.44 1.21
C TYR A 42 -27.36 30.17 0.36
N ASN A 43 -26.40 29.96 -0.52
CA ASN A 43 -26.34 28.79 -1.40
C ASN A 43 -25.49 27.66 -0.81
N PHE A 44 -24.87 27.86 0.37
CA PHE A 44 -24.13 26.80 1.02
C PHE A 44 -25.06 25.77 1.65
N LYS A 45 -24.77 24.50 1.39
CA LYS A 45 -25.50 23.37 1.91
C LYS A 45 -24.53 22.37 2.54
N LEU A 46 -24.90 21.89 3.72
CA LEU A 46 -24.22 20.80 4.42
C LEU A 46 -25.05 19.52 4.27
N ASP A 47 -24.46 18.51 3.69
CA ASP A 47 -25.05 17.18 3.54
C ASP A 47 -24.16 16.15 4.22
N ASP A 48 -24.73 15.28 5.05
CA ASP A 48 -23.99 14.15 5.59
C ASP A 48 -23.87 13.05 4.52
N VAL A 49 -22.67 12.53 4.37
CA VAL A 49 -22.37 11.42 3.46
C VAL A 49 -22.43 10.12 4.25
N PRO A 50 -23.09 9.06 3.74
CA PRO A 50 -23.12 7.77 4.40
C PRO A 50 -21.70 7.25 4.68
N PHE A 51 -21.40 6.95 5.95
CA PHE A 51 -20.10 6.50 6.39
C PHE A 51 -20.27 5.40 7.46
N GLY A 52 -19.76 4.21 7.15
CA GLY A 52 -19.89 3.02 8.01
C GLY A 52 -18.54 2.34 8.32
N MET A 53 -17.41 3.09 8.21
CA MET A 53 -16.07 2.52 8.29
C MET A 53 -15.43 2.64 9.69
N GLY A 54 -16.21 2.92 10.73
CA GLY A 54 -15.70 3.14 12.08
C GLY A 54 -15.14 4.55 12.27
N LYS A 55 -14.32 4.75 13.30
CA LYS A 55 -13.77 6.06 13.63
C LYS A 55 -12.61 6.42 12.72
N ILE A 56 -12.61 7.66 12.20
CA ILE A 56 -11.49 8.22 11.44
C ILE A 56 -10.37 8.57 12.42
N VAL A 57 -9.17 8.05 12.17
CA VAL A 57 -8.01 8.17 13.08
C VAL A 57 -6.83 8.95 12.47
N SER A 58 -6.91 9.39 11.20
CA SER A 58 -5.86 10.16 10.55
C SER A 58 -6.39 11.31 9.70
N HIS A 59 -5.51 12.25 9.37
CA HIS A 59 -5.71 13.16 8.25
C HIS A 59 -5.80 12.38 6.94
N ALA A 60 -6.28 13.03 5.88
CA ALA A 60 -6.42 12.44 4.55
C ALA A 60 -5.38 12.96 3.55
N ALA A 61 -5.04 12.11 2.59
CA ALA A 61 -4.33 12.49 1.37
C ALA A 61 -5.30 12.41 0.18
N VAL A 62 -5.48 13.51 -0.53
CA VAL A 62 -6.28 13.53 -1.77
C VAL A 62 -5.37 13.17 -2.95
N ILE A 63 -5.68 12.07 -3.64
CA ILE A 63 -4.92 11.52 -4.76
C ILE A 63 -5.90 11.30 -5.91
N GLY A 64 -5.72 12.04 -7.00
CA GLY A 64 -6.72 12.08 -8.07
C GLY A 64 -8.06 12.62 -7.57
N ASP A 65 -9.13 11.90 -7.84
CA ASP A 65 -10.49 12.24 -7.41
C ASP A 65 -10.91 11.53 -6.11
N CYS A 66 -9.97 10.92 -5.37
CA CYS A 66 -10.25 10.18 -4.16
C CYS A 66 -9.44 10.69 -2.96
N ALA A 67 -10.02 10.63 -1.79
CA ALA A 67 -9.34 10.83 -0.52
C ALA A 67 -9.00 9.47 0.12
N TYR A 68 -7.82 9.37 0.72
CA TYR A 68 -7.33 8.19 1.43
C TYR A 68 -6.97 8.58 2.85
N PHE A 69 -7.51 7.88 3.84
CA PHE A 69 -7.31 8.11 5.26
C PHE A 69 -7.50 6.81 6.04
N PHE A 70 -6.96 6.76 7.25
CA PHE A 70 -7.14 5.61 8.12
C PHE A 70 -8.35 5.74 9.03
N THR A 71 -9.00 4.62 9.25
CA THR A 71 -10.03 4.42 10.25
C THR A 71 -9.62 3.31 11.20
N GLU A 72 -10.40 3.05 12.25
CA GLU A 72 -10.22 1.86 13.11
C GLU A 72 -10.27 0.52 12.34
N SER A 73 -10.84 0.53 11.14
CA SER A 73 -10.89 -0.63 10.25
C SER A 73 -9.72 -0.69 9.24
N GLY A 74 -8.79 0.27 9.26
CA GLY A 74 -7.63 0.40 8.38
C GLY A 74 -7.78 1.45 7.30
N LEU A 75 -6.98 1.37 6.23
CA LEU A 75 -6.96 2.36 5.15
C LEU A 75 -8.27 2.35 4.37
N CYS A 76 -8.89 3.52 4.30
CA CYS A 76 -10.12 3.78 3.54
C CYS A 76 -9.85 4.62 2.30
N ARG A 77 -10.63 4.38 1.26
CA ARG A 77 -10.80 5.20 0.07
C ARG A 77 -12.18 5.86 0.11
N PHE A 78 -12.23 7.14 -0.18
CA PHE A 78 -13.46 7.92 -0.31
C PHE A 78 -13.48 8.63 -1.66
N ASP A 79 -14.56 8.51 -2.42
CA ASP A 79 -14.69 9.04 -3.78
C ASP A 79 -15.65 10.24 -3.89
N GLY A 80 -16.05 10.82 -2.76
CA GLY A 80 -17.02 11.93 -2.70
C GLY A 80 -18.46 11.46 -2.47
N SER A 81 -18.78 10.21 -2.75
CA SER A 81 -20.13 9.64 -2.57
C SER A 81 -20.15 8.47 -1.59
N SER A 82 -19.12 7.67 -1.56
CA SER A 82 -19.01 6.47 -0.74
C SER A 82 -17.61 6.27 -0.19
N ALA A 83 -17.53 5.66 0.98
CA ALA A 83 -16.28 5.24 1.60
C ALA A 83 -16.23 3.72 1.72
N GLY A 84 -15.06 3.14 1.47
CA GLY A 84 -14.79 1.72 1.61
C GLY A 84 -13.33 1.43 1.92
N ARG A 85 -12.99 0.18 2.21
CA ARG A 85 -11.60 -0.25 2.36
C ARG A 85 -10.83 0.00 1.07
N ALA A 86 -9.62 0.52 1.19
CA ALA A 86 -8.73 0.63 0.04
C ALA A 86 -8.28 -0.77 -0.39
N GLU A 87 -8.41 -1.05 -1.68
CA GLU A 87 -8.05 -2.36 -2.23
C GLU A 87 -6.54 -2.60 -2.11
N GLY A 88 -6.13 -3.82 -1.68
CA GLY A 88 -4.74 -4.22 -1.55
C GLY A 88 -3.91 -3.37 -0.58
N ALA A 89 -4.54 -2.74 0.40
CA ALA A 89 -3.86 -1.86 1.35
C ALA A 89 -2.79 -2.58 2.19
N ASP A 90 -2.99 -3.87 2.51
CA ASP A 90 -2.05 -4.68 3.32
C ASP A 90 -1.56 -3.94 4.59
N ASP A 91 -2.51 -3.42 5.36
CA ASP A 91 -2.28 -2.56 6.52
C ASP A 91 -2.48 -3.27 7.87
N GLY A 92 -2.60 -4.60 7.86
CA GLY A 92 -2.91 -5.41 9.04
C GLY A 92 -1.86 -5.37 10.16
N GLU A 93 -0.64 -4.90 9.85
CA GLU A 93 0.42 -4.74 10.84
C GLU A 93 0.43 -3.35 11.51
N ILE A 94 -0.41 -2.41 11.08
CA ILE A 94 -0.46 -1.05 11.64
C ILE A 94 -1.25 -1.05 12.95
N ASP A 95 -0.67 -0.47 13.99
CA ASP A 95 -1.40 -0.16 15.22
C ASP A 95 -2.22 1.12 15.01
N LEU A 96 -3.48 0.94 14.64
CA LEU A 96 -4.42 2.03 14.34
C LEU A 96 -4.82 2.86 15.58
N THR A 97 -4.38 2.47 16.78
CA THR A 97 -4.61 3.23 18.02
C THR A 97 -3.57 4.33 18.24
N GLN A 98 -2.44 4.24 17.52
CA GLN A 98 -1.34 5.19 17.62
C GLN A 98 -1.51 6.37 16.69
N PRO A 99 -1.00 7.57 17.08
CA PRO A 99 -0.99 8.72 16.19
C PRO A 99 -0.23 8.43 14.90
N MET A 100 -0.77 8.87 13.78
CA MET A 100 -0.12 8.74 12.48
C MET A 100 -0.21 10.04 11.69
N ARG A 101 0.78 10.29 10.87
CA ARG A 101 0.83 11.41 9.94
C ARG A 101 0.71 10.89 8.53
N VAL A 102 -0.26 11.42 7.79
CA VAL A 102 -0.55 11.02 6.40
C VAL A 102 -0.27 12.19 5.49
N GLU A 103 0.43 11.95 4.40
CA GLU A 103 0.74 12.93 3.36
C GLU A 103 0.61 12.31 1.97
N ARG A 104 0.38 13.16 0.98
CA ARG A 104 0.45 12.76 -0.44
C ARG A 104 1.91 12.73 -0.88
N ALA A 105 2.35 11.62 -1.47
CA ALA A 105 3.69 11.42 -1.99
C ALA A 105 3.66 11.31 -3.51
N TRP A 106 4.60 11.96 -4.19
CA TRP A 106 4.78 11.96 -5.66
C TRP A 106 3.51 12.30 -6.46
N GLY A 107 2.52 12.94 -5.85
CA GLY A 107 1.23 13.24 -6.45
C GLY A 107 0.30 12.03 -6.65
N THR A 108 0.78 10.80 -6.54
CA THR A 108 0.08 9.56 -6.91
C THR A 108 0.00 8.51 -5.80
N ALA A 109 0.74 8.69 -4.72
CA ALA A 109 0.79 7.76 -3.60
C ALA A 109 0.44 8.42 -2.27
N LEU A 110 0.03 7.61 -1.29
CA LEU A 110 -0.08 7.99 0.10
C LEU A 110 1.18 7.56 0.84
N ALA A 111 1.73 8.43 1.67
CA ALA A 111 2.78 8.12 2.64
C ALA A 111 2.25 8.37 4.05
N ALA A 112 2.45 7.42 4.96
CA ALA A 112 2.05 7.55 6.35
C ALA A 112 3.17 7.11 7.29
N SER A 113 3.48 7.93 8.31
CA SER A 113 4.28 7.45 9.44
C SER A 113 3.36 6.67 10.37
N VAL A 114 3.70 5.43 10.63
CA VAL A 114 2.87 4.51 11.41
C VAL A 114 3.69 3.83 12.49
N THR A 115 3.02 3.42 13.55
CA THR A 115 3.54 2.45 14.52
C THR A 115 2.98 1.09 14.16
N LEU A 116 3.82 0.07 14.12
CA LEU A 116 3.39 -1.30 13.87
C LEU A 116 2.94 -1.96 15.18
N THR A 117 2.23 -3.07 15.07
CA THR A 117 1.72 -3.83 16.22
C THR A 117 2.82 -4.39 17.12
N ASP A 118 4.06 -4.50 16.62
CA ASP A 118 5.25 -4.84 17.40
C ASP A 118 5.89 -3.63 18.12
N GLY A 119 5.30 -2.44 17.98
CA GLY A 119 5.77 -1.18 18.56
C GLY A 119 6.86 -0.49 17.72
N SER A 120 7.30 -1.05 16.60
CA SER A 120 8.28 -0.43 15.74
C SER A 120 7.67 0.67 14.87
N ALA A 121 8.47 1.70 14.54
CA ALA A 121 8.07 2.74 13.60
C ALA A 121 8.36 2.32 12.16
N ALA A 122 7.43 2.63 11.26
CA ALA A 122 7.60 2.40 9.83
C ALA A 122 7.01 3.55 9.01
N LEU A 123 7.48 3.71 7.77
CA LEU A 123 6.79 4.48 6.75
C LEU A 123 5.95 3.49 5.93
N TYR A 124 4.66 3.70 5.91
CA TYR A 124 3.73 2.99 5.04
C TYR A 124 3.53 3.79 3.76
N LEU A 125 3.65 3.14 2.63
CA LEU A 125 3.42 3.71 1.31
C LEU A 125 2.30 2.92 0.63
N TYR A 126 1.28 3.63 0.15
CA TYR A 126 0.18 3.03 -0.61
C TYR A 126 0.06 3.69 -1.98
N GLU A 127 0.04 2.88 -3.02
CA GLU A 127 -0.07 3.31 -4.42
C GLU A 127 -1.44 2.89 -4.98
N PRO A 128 -2.42 3.82 -5.02
CA PRO A 128 -3.78 3.51 -5.45
C PRO A 128 -3.88 2.92 -6.87
N ALA A 129 -3.02 3.37 -7.78
CA ALA A 129 -3.01 2.88 -9.17
C ALA A 129 -2.69 1.38 -9.28
N PHE A 130 -2.01 0.82 -8.28
CA PHE A 130 -1.64 -0.60 -8.24
C PHE A 130 -2.42 -1.37 -7.16
N GLY A 131 -3.21 -0.68 -6.34
CA GLY A 131 -3.87 -1.28 -5.19
C GLY A 131 -2.87 -1.98 -4.27
N ARG A 132 -1.78 -1.30 -3.91
CA ARG A 132 -0.68 -1.96 -3.19
C ARG A 132 -0.11 -1.10 -2.06
N GLY A 133 -0.11 -1.70 -0.86
CA GLY A 133 0.58 -1.17 0.32
C GLY A 133 1.96 -1.81 0.51
N ARG A 134 2.91 -1.05 1.07
CA ARG A 134 4.24 -1.54 1.44
C ARG A 134 4.82 -0.76 2.60
N PHE A 135 5.70 -1.39 3.37
CA PHE A 135 6.39 -0.78 4.49
C PHE A 135 7.86 -0.52 4.20
N VAL A 136 8.32 0.67 4.61
CA VAL A 136 9.76 0.95 4.76
C VAL A 136 10.07 0.88 6.25
N ARG A 137 10.63 -0.25 6.69
CA ARG A 137 10.89 -0.57 8.10
C ARG A 137 12.25 -0.03 8.55
N ARG A 138 12.45 1.28 8.45
CA ARG A 138 13.64 1.93 8.99
C ARG A 138 13.26 2.97 10.02
N ALA A 139 14.02 3.03 11.11
CA ALA A 139 13.84 4.05 12.12
C ALA A 139 14.07 5.44 11.49
N PHE A 140 13.08 6.30 11.57
CA PHE A 140 13.16 7.71 11.22
C PHE A 140 12.42 8.51 12.28
N VAL A 141 12.80 9.78 12.45
CA VAL A 141 12.16 10.67 13.43
C VAL A 141 11.03 11.45 12.79
N GLN A 142 11.21 11.82 11.50
CA GLN A 142 10.25 12.63 10.76
C GLN A 142 10.35 12.30 9.27
N PHE A 143 9.23 12.40 8.57
CA PHE A 143 9.22 12.38 7.11
C PHE A 143 8.50 13.62 6.56
N SER A 144 8.77 13.92 5.30
CA SER A 144 7.98 14.85 4.49
C SER A 144 7.76 14.20 3.14
N ALA A 145 6.56 14.31 2.62
CA ALA A 145 6.16 13.79 1.33
C ALA A 145 5.51 14.89 0.50
N ALA A 146 5.96 15.04 -0.72
CA ALA A 146 5.38 15.93 -1.73
C ALA A 146 5.78 15.35 -3.10
N ASP A 147 6.63 16.05 -3.85
CA ASP A 147 7.26 15.53 -5.06
C ASP A 147 8.35 14.49 -4.76
N SER A 148 8.83 14.43 -3.53
CA SER A 148 9.75 13.41 -3.05
C SER A 148 9.50 13.07 -1.58
N VAL A 149 9.66 11.80 -1.22
CA VAL A 149 9.62 11.37 0.18
C VAL A 149 11.01 11.54 0.79
N VAL A 150 11.09 12.30 1.85
CA VAL A 150 12.32 12.56 2.60
C VAL A 150 12.16 12.05 4.02
N LEU A 151 13.07 11.20 4.46
CA LEU A 151 13.14 10.66 5.81
C LEU A 151 14.24 11.37 6.59
N MET A 152 13.97 11.77 7.83
CA MET A 152 14.94 12.38 8.73
C MET A 152 15.40 11.35 9.76
N ARG A 153 16.71 11.09 9.80
CA ARG A 153 17.34 10.16 10.76
C ARG A 153 18.66 10.72 11.25
N ALA A 154 18.86 10.75 12.55
CA ALA A 154 20.12 11.18 13.18
C ALA A 154 20.66 12.52 12.62
N GLY A 155 19.78 13.50 12.38
CA GLY A 155 20.16 14.81 11.86
C GLY A 155 20.47 14.84 10.35
N LYS A 156 20.31 13.73 9.64
CA LYS A 156 20.48 13.64 8.19
C LYS A 156 19.14 13.47 7.48
N ALA A 157 19.05 14.02 6.26
CA ALA A 157 17.89 13.86 5.38
C ALA A 157 18.19 12.84 4.27
N TYR A 158 17.31 11.87 4.10
CA TYR A 158 17.40 10.81 3.09
C TYR A 158 16.21 10.92 2.15
N ARG A 159 16.46 11.03 0.86
CA ARG A 159 15.39 11.01 -0.16
C ARG A 159 15.12 9.58 -0.57
N LEU A 160 13.86 9.17 -0.55
CA LEU A 160 13.42 7.91 -1.12
C LEU A 160 13.35 8.06 -2.64
N THR A 161 14.23 7.40 -3.38
CA THR A 161 14.33 7.55 -4.84
C THR A 161 13.83 6.34 -5.61
N GLY A 162 13.36 5.30 -4.93
CA GLY A 162 13.10 4.00 -5.55
C GLY A 162 14.36 3.21 -5.92
N ARG A 163 15.54 3.80 -5.66
CA ARG A 163 16.86 3.16 -5.74
C ARG A 163 17.41 2.99 -4.33
N ALA A 164 18.42 2.16 -4.18
CA ALA A 164 19.03 1.80 -2.89
C ALA A 164 19.41 3.00 -2.01
N LEU A 165 19.51 2.72 -0.72
CA LEU A 165 19.90 3.69 0.28
C LEU A 165 21.41 3.94 0.22
N PRO A 166 21.86 5.22 0.32
CA PRO A 166 23.29 5.57 0.10
C PRO A 166 24.26 5.08 1.20
N GLU A 167 23.85 4.33 2.18
CA GLU A 167 24.71 3.89 3.30
C GLU A 167 25.30 2.49 3.15
N GLY A 168 25.31 1.90 1.94
CA GLY A 168 26.00 0.61 1.70
C GLY A 168 25.44 -0.58 2.48
N GLY A 169 24.23 -0.48 2.97
CA GLY A 169 23.51 -1.62 3.52
C GLY A 169 22.77 -2.34 2.40
N SER A 170 23.01 -3.61 2.21
CA SER A 170 22.20 -4.44 1.31
C SER A 170 20.72 -4.29 1.65
N CYS A 171 19.93 -3.88 0.69
CA CYS A 171 18.49 -3.84 0.83
C CYS A 171 17.95 -5.14 0.26
N SER A 172 17.76 -6.17 1.09
CA SER A 172 17.10 -7.38 0.61
C SER A 172 15.63 -7.08 0.32
N CYS A 173 15.23 -7.31 -0.92
CA CYS A 173 13.85 -7.26 -1.35
C CYS A 173 13.32 -8.69 -1.42
N THR A 174 12.12 -8.93 -0.87
CA THR A 174 11.48 -10.24 -0.97
C THR A 174 10.02 -10.06 -1.39
N ALA A 175 9.61 -10.82 -2.39
CA ALA A 175 8.21 -10.99 -2.77
C ALA A 175 7.84 -12.46 -2.67
N GLU A 176 6.71 -12.76 -2.03
CA GLU A 176 6.20 -14.13 -1.89
C GLU A 176 4.75 -14.18 -2.33
N PHE A 177 4.40 -15.22 -3.10
CA PHE A 177 3.04 -15.46 -3.54
C PHE A 177 2.76 -16.95 -3.71
N SER A 178 1.50 -17.33 -3.50
CA SER A 178 1.07 -18.73 -3.61
C SER A 178 0.20 -18.95 -4.85
N LEU A 179 0.48 -20.05 -5.55
CA LEU A 179 -0.20 -20.45 -6.76
C LEU A 179 -1.29 -21.50 -6.42
N SER A 180 -2.33 -21.10 -5.72
CA SER A 180 -3.48 -21.97 -5.43
C SER A 180 -4.61 -21.86 -6.47
N ALA A 181 -4.73 -20.71 -7.12
CA ALA A 181 -5.88 -20.34 -7.96
C ALA A 181 -5.82 -20.81 -9.42
N LEU A 182 -4.84 -21.61 -9.82
CA LEU A 182 -4.66 -22.05 -11.20
C LEU A 182 -5.48 -23.27 -11.62
N GLY A 183 -6.62 -23.50 -10.96
CA GLY A 183 -7.54 -24.61 -11.19
C GLY A 183 -7.19 -25.86 -10.38
N ASP A 184 -8.08 -26.85 -10.42
CA ASP A 184 -7.92 -28.11 -9.69
C ASP A 184 -6.82 -28.98 -10.29
N GLY A 185 -6.16 -29.75 -9.42
CA GLY A 185 -5.16 -30.75 -9.79
C GLY A 185 -3.70 -30.35 -9.51
N GLU A 186 -2.85 -31.36 -9.57
CA GLU A 186 -1.43 -31.22 -9.30
C GLU A 186 -0.73 -30.40 -10.41
N LYS A 187 0.07 -29.45 -10.01
CA LYS A 187 0.82 -28.55 -10.89
C LYS A 187 2.30 -28.74 -10.65
N ARG A 188 3.07 -28.60 -11.70
CA ARG A 188 4.52 -28.56 -11.62
C ARG A 188 5.02 -27.22 -12.12
N LEU A 189 5.58 -26.41 -11.23
CA LEU A 189 6.27 -25.19 -11.59
C LEU A 189 7.67 -25.53 -12.08
N GLU A 190 7.97 -25.23 -13.34
CA GLU A 190 9.23 -25.58 -14.00
C GLU A 190 10.19 -24.40 -14.08
N ALA A 191 9.67 -23.20 -14.32
CA ALA A 191 10.48 -21.99 -14.46
C ALA A 191 9.70 -20.73 -14.11
N VAL A 192 10.43 -19.69 -13.76
CA VAL A 192 9.90 -18.34 -13.50
C VAL A 192 10.58 -17.38 -14.47
N TYR A 193 9.80 -16.59 -15.20
CA TYR A 193 10.29 -15.49 -16.01
C TYR A 193 10.17 -14.20 -15.23
N LEU A 194 11.22 -13.42 -15.21
CA LEU A 194 11.24 -12.08 -14.61
C LEU A 194 11.63 -11.07 -15.69
N SER A 195 10.72 -10.13 -15.98
CA SER A 195 11.03 -8.98 -16.81
C SER A 195 11.62 -7.88 -15.92
N GLY A 196 12.85 -7.46 -16.22
CA GLY A 196 13.49 -6.45 -15.38
C GLY A 196 15.00 -6.41 -15.52
N ALA A 197 15.68 -6.01 -14.46
CA ALA A 197 17.14 -5.98 -14.35
C ALA A 197 17.55 -6.28 -12.91
N GLY A 198 18.79 -6.77 -12.74
CA GLY A 198 19.41 -7.07 -11.46
C GLY A 198 19.39 -8.56 -11.10
N SER A 199 20.23 -8.93 -10.16
CA SER A 199 20.39 -10.30 -9.71
C SER A 199 19.28 -10.72 -8.76
N VAL A 200 18.73 -11.91 -8.98
CA VAL A 200 17.60 -12.44 -8.19
C VAL A 200 17.84 -13.89 -7.77
N ARG A 201 17.27 -14.25 -6.65
CA ARG A 201 17.11 -15.61 -6.19
C ARG A 201 15.61 -15.96 -6.18
N VAL A 202 15.26 -17.01 -6.87
CA VAL A 202 13.90 -17.57 -6.89
C VAL A 202 13.88 -18.87 -6.12
N GLU A 203 12.96 -19.00 -5.19
CA GLU A 203 12.73 -20.21 -4.41
C GLU A 203 11.28 -20.65 -4.60
N ALA A 204 11.06 -21.91 -4.81
CA ALA A 204 9.72 -22.50 -4.88
C ALA A 204 9.57 -23.61 -3.86
N PHE A 205 8.41 -23.65 -3.20
CA PHE A 205 8.09 -24.58 -2.12
C PHE A 205 6.83 -25.35 -2.47
N GLY A 206 6.89 -26.66 -2.40
CA GLY A 206 5.75 -27.54 -2.50
C GLY A 206 5.14 -27.88 -1.14
N PRO A 207 3.91 -28.41 -1.11
CA PRO A 207 3.24 -28.81 0.13
C PRO A 207 3.91 -30.00 0.84
N ASP A 208 4.69 -30.78 0.12
CA ASP A 208 5.50 -31.90 0.60
C ASP A 208 6.83 -31.48 1.23
N GLY A 209 7.08 -30.17 1.35
CA GLY A 209 8.34 -29.60 1.87
C GLY A 209 9.48 -29.61 0.83
N VAL A 210 9.24 -30.05 -0.39
CA VAL A 210 10.23 -29.94 -1.46
C VAL A 210 10.49 -28.48 -1.77
N ARG A 211 11.77 -28.09 -1.70
CA ARG A 211 12.24 -26.75 -2.03
C ARG A 211 13.16 -26.82 -3.23
N ARG A 212 12.98 -25.91 -4.16
CA ARG A 212 13.88 -25.67 -5.28
C ARG A 212 14.27 -24.20 -5.31
N ALA A 213 15.51 -23.92 -5.63
CA ALA A 213 16.02 -22.57 -5.74
C ALA A 213 16.89 -22.44 -6.99
N CYS A 214 16.86 -21.27 -7.60
CA CYS A 214 17.78 -20.85 -8.66
C CYS A 214 18.15 -19.39 -8.46
N GLU A 215 19.29 -19.01 -8.99
CA GLU A 215 19.78 -17.64 -9.00
C GLU A 215 20.08 -17.25 -10.45
N GLY A 216 19.90 -15.98 -10.78
CA GLY A 216 20.18 -15.46 -12.10
C GLY A 216 19.81 -13.98 -12.22
N GLU A 217 19.88 -13.48 -13.45
CA GLU A 217 19.53 -12.10 -13.75
C GLU A 217 18.05 -11.98 -14.13
N ALA A 218 17.37 -10.92 -13.63
CA ALA A 218 16.07 -10.53 -14.14
C ALA A 218 16.22 -10.11 -15.62
N GLY A 219 15.23 -10.46 -16.45
CA GLY A 219 15.26 -10.27 -17.90
C GLY A 219 15.18 -11.58 -18.69
N GLY A 220 15.01 -12.72 -18.00
CA GLY A 220 14.96 -14.04 -18.61
C GLY A 220 14.16 -15.07 -17.83
N TRP A 221 14.18 -16.32 -18.36
CA TRP A 221 13.63 -17.47 -17.68
C TRP A 221 14.66 -18.04 -16.69
N LEU A 222 14.23 -18.29 -15.48
CA LEU A 222 14.98 -18.94 -14.41
C LEU A 222 14.39 -20.34 -14.20
N ASP A 223 15.14 -21.36 -14.57
CA ASP A 223 14.69 -22.75 -14.52
C ASP A 223 14.86 -23.32 -13.10
N LEU A 224 13.79 -23.88 -12.57
CA LEU A 224 13.77 -24.62 -11.31
C LEU A 224 14.06 -26.08 -11.60
N ALA A 225 15.31 -26.50 -11.54
CA ALA A 225 15.76 -27.86 -11.86
C ALA A 225 14.82 -28.92 -11.22
N ALA A 226 14.25 -29.82 -12.05
CA ALA A 226 13.24 -30.81 -11.70
C ALA A 226 11.87 -30.24 -11.27
N GLY A 227 11.69 -28.93 -11.21
CA GLY A 227 10.44 -28.27 -10.83
C GLY A 227 9.98 -28.55 -9.39
N VAL A 228 8.89 -27.89 -8.99
CA VAL A 228 8.19 -28.12 -7.71
C VAL A 228 6.75 -28.51 -8.00
N ARG A 229 6.27 -29.59 -7.37
CA ARG A 229 4.93 -30.14 -7.56
C ARG A 229 4.02 -29.80 -6.40
N GLY A 230 2.73 -29.68 -6.65
CA GLY A 230 1.69 -29.54 -5.65
C GLY A 230 0.41 -28.92 -6.16
N GLU A 231 -0.65 -29.05 -5.39
CA GLU A 231 -1.90 -28.31 -5.62
C GLU A 231 -1.68 -26.82 -5.33
N THR A 232 -0.86 -26.53 -4.33
CA THR A 232 -0.40 -25.18 -3.99
C THR A 232 1.12 -25.14 -4.05
N VAL A 233 1.66 -24.20 -4.81
CA VAL A 233 3.11 -23.94 -4.87
C VAL A 233 3.33 -22.51 -4.42
N THR A 234 4.22 -22.30 -3.45
CA THR A 234 4.63 -20.97 -3.01
C THR A 234 5.92 -20.59 -3.71
N VAL A 235 5.96 -19.39 -4.26
CA VAL A 235 7.15 -18.83 -4.92
C VAL A 235 7.62 -17.63 -4.12
N ARG A 236 8.89 -17.61 -3.78
CA ARG A 236 9.59 -16.48 -3.16
C ARG A 236 10.66 -15.98 -4.11
N ILE A 237 10.63 -14.69 -4.38
CA ILE A 237 11.66 -13.99 -5.16
C ILE A 237 12.36 -13.05 -4.20
N SER A 238 13.67 -13.15 -4.09
CA SER A 238 14.50 -12.28 -3.24
C SER A 238 15.70 -11.75 -4.01
N SER A 239 16.17 -10.59 -3.61
CA SER A 239 17.37 -9.97 -4.15
C SER A 239 18.05 -9.13 -3.09
N ASP A 240 19.37 -9.18 -3.07
CA ASP A 240 20.23 -8.27 -2.33
C ASP A 240 20.86 -7.21 -3.27
N ASP A 241 20.47 -7.22 -4.54
CA ASP A 241 20.92 -6.25 -5.53
C ASP A 241 20.21 -4.92 -5.35
N GLU A 242 20.98 -3.87 -5.20
CA GLU A 242 20.48 -2.50 -4.99
C GLU A 242 19.76 -1.91 -6.20
N GLU A 243 20.03 -2.43 -7.40
CA GLU A 243 19.44 -1.98 -8.66
C GLU A 243 18.33 -2.89 -9.16
N ILE A 244 17.86 -3.84 -8.33
CA ILE A 244 16.79 -4.76 -8.70
C ILE A 244 15.53 -4.01 -9.15
N CYS A 245 15.05 -4.36 -10.31
CA CYS A 245 13.79 -3.90 -10.86
C CYS A 245 13.06 -5.08 -11.51
N VAL A 246 11.97 -5.54 -10.91
CA VAL A 246 11.09 -6.56 -11.51
C VAL A 246 9.79 -5.89 -11.90
N ARG A 247 9.42 -5.95 -13.18
CA ARG A 247 8.20 -5.32 -13.75
C ARG A 247 7.10 -6.32 -13.99
N GLU A 248 7.46 -7.54 -14.36
CA GLU A 248 6.53 -8.59 -14.72
C GLU A 248 7.08 -9.94 -14.28
N ILE A 249 6.18 -10.82 -13.86
CA ILE A 249 6.46 -12.19 -13.49
C ILE A 249 5.57 -13.10 -14.32
N ALA A 250 6.17 -14.02 -15.07
CA ALA A 250 5.45 -15.09 -15.76
C ALA A 250 5.94 -16.45 -15.28
N LEU A 251 5.07 -17.44 -15.31
CA LEU A 251 5.33 -18.75 -14.76
C LEU A 251 5.16 -19.83 -15.84
N ARG A 252 6.10 -20.75 -15.94
CA ARG A 252 5.95 -21.95 -16.74
C ARG A 252 5.46 -23.08 -15.86
N ILE A 253 4.18 -23.43 -16.02
CA ILE A 253 3.52 -24.45 -15.24
C ILE A 253 3.07 -25.58 -16.16
N ARG A 254 3.41 -26.81 -15.79
CA ARG A 254 2.90 -28.02 -16.41
C ARG A 254 1.80 -28.63 -15.52
N ARG A 255 0.64 -28.88 -16.09
CA ARG A 255 -0.38 -29.67 -15.42
C ARG A 255 -0.04 -31.15 -15.54
N GLU A 256 0.03 -31.84 -14.42
CA GLU A 256 0.18 -33.28 -14.42
C GLU A 256 -1.25 -33.87 -14.35
N GLY A 257 -1.71 -34.45 -15.48
CA GLY A 257 -3.01 -35.12 -15.52
C GLY A 257 -3.02 -36.31 -14.56
N ARG A 258 -4.13 -36.55 -13.87
CA ARG A 258 -4.37 -37.85 -13.24
C ARG A 258 -4.39 -38.89 -14.37
N VAL A 259 -3.45 -39.83 -14.36
CA VAL A 259 -3.50 -41.05 -15.15
C VAL A 259 -4.58 -41.95 -14.56
#